data_ab3da2f814660ad65e2c0ad5cda0eadb
#
_entry.id   ab3da2f814660ad65e2c0ad5cda0eadb
#
_cell.length_a   1.000
_cell.length_b   1.000
_cell.length_c   1.000
_cell.angle_alpha   90.00
_cell.angle_beta   90.00
_cell.angle_gamma   90.00
#
_symmetry.space_group_name_H-M   'P 1'
#
loop_
_entity.id
_entity.type
_entity.pdbx_description
1 polymer ?
#
loop_
_entity_poly.entity_id
_entity_poly.type
_entity_poly.pdbx_seq_one_letter_code
_entity_poly.pdbx_strand_id
1 'polypeptide(L)'
;TIYPVMELWGFTTRNYRVPERSEIAEVLKHVSYTNVGINGQQVTLSDGASIDLGGIAKGYTSARVIQIMKDCGIEHAIINLGGNVQVLGTKTDGSDWRVAIQNPDSESSYLGVLSTADKAVITSGGYERYFEQDGHVYHHIIDTQTGYPSDSDLTSVTIVYSDGTTADALSTALFAMGLD
;
A
#
# COMPACT_ATOMS: atom_id res chain seq x y z
N THR A 1 -4.64 11.44 3.25
CA THR A 1 -5.15 12.72 2.67
C THR A 1 -4.59 13.04 1.28
N ILE A 2 -3.76 12.18 0.71
CA ILE A 2 -3.08 12.39 -0.59
C ILE A 2 -4.03 12.34 -1.81
N TYR A 3 -5.30 11.97 -1.63
CA TYR A 3 -6.26 11.76 -2.72
C TYR A 3 -6.33 12.92 -3.74
N PRO A 4 -6.38 14.21 -3.36
CA PRO A 4 -6.44 15.30 -4.34
C PRO A 4 -5.23 15.32 -5.28
N VAL A 5 -4.06 14.96 -4.79
CA VAL A 5 -2.83 14.86 -5.60
C VAL A 5 -2.91 13.65 -6.53
N MET A 6 -3.36 12.49 -6.02
CA MET A 6 -3.56 11.28 -6.83
C MET A 6 -4.54 11.52 -7.99
N GLU A 7 -5.60 12.28 -7.75
CA GLU A 7 -6.58 12.67 -8.77
C GLU A 7 -5.94 13.60 -9.81
N LEU A 8 -5.16 14.59 -9.35
CA LEU A 8 -4.47 15.56 -10.22
C LEU A 8 -3.49 14.87 -11.19
N TRP A 9 -2.75 13.85 -10.73
CA TRP A 9 -1.87 13.01 -11.54
C TRP A 9 -2.62 12.01 -12.43
N GLY A 10 -3.93 11.84 -12.23
CA GLY A 10 -4.77 10.91 -12.97
C GLY A 10 -4.71 9.46 -12.51
N PHE A 11 -4.10 9.14 -11.36
CA PHE A 11 -4.00 7.79 -10.83
C PHE A 11 -5.36 7.20 -10.44
N THR A 12 -6.33 8.02 -10.12
CA THR A 12 -7.69 7.59 -9.77
C THR A 12 -8.58 7.34 -10.99
N THR A 13 -8.31 8.03 -12.10
CA THR A 13 -9.12 8.01 -13.33
C THR A 13 -8.45 7.30 -14.50
N ARG A 14 -7.16 6.99 -14.39
CA ARG A 14 -6.28 6.52 -15.48
C ARG A 14 -6.06 7.55 -16.62
N ASN A 15 -6.43 8.81 -16.39
CA ASN A 15 -6.12 9.92 -17.28
C ASN A 15 -4.80 10.55 -16.84
N TYR A 16 -3.71 9.80 -17.03
CA TYR A 16 -2.38 10.16 -16.54
C TYR A 16 -1.87 11.43 -17.20
N ARG A 17 -1.27 12.30 -16.41
CA ARG A 17 -0.54 13.51 -16.84
C ARG A 17 0.49 13.92 -15.80
N VAL A 18 1.47 14.70 -16.21
CA VAL A 18 2.35 15.43 -15.28
C VAL A 18 1.71 16.79 -15.01
N PRO A 19 1.28 17.08 -13.77
CA PRO A 19 0.67 18.35 -13.43
C PRO A 19 1.70 19.49 -13.40
N GLU A 20 1.22 20.71 -13.58
CA GLU A 20 2.02 21.92 -13.38
C GLU A 20 2.33 22.10 -11.88
N ARG A 21 3.51 22.69 -11.56
CA ARG A 21 3.93 22.93 -10.17
C ARG A 21 2.92 23.76 -9.38
N SER A 22 2.27 24.73 -10.03
CA SER A 22 1.24 25.57 -9.42
C SER A 22 -0.02 24.78 -9.05
N GLU A 23 -0.42 23.80 -9.86
CA GLU A 23 -1.56 22.92 -9.57
C GLU A 23 -1.27 22.04 -8.36
N ILE A 24 -0.05 21.44 -8.32
CA ILE A 24 0.40 20.62 -7.19
C ILE A 24 0.41 21.46 -5.90
N ALA A 25 1.01 22.64 -5.93
CA ALA A 25 1.10 23.53 -4.77
C ALA A 25 -0.29 23.94 -4.23
N GLU A 26 -1.29 24.05 -5.10
CA GLU A 26 -2.65 24.37 -4.67
C GLU A 26 -3.31 23.20 -3.94
N VAL A 27 -3.24 21.99 -4.48
CA VAL A 27 -3.89 20.83 -3.86
C VAL A 27 -3.15 20.34 -2.61
N LEU A 28 -1.82 20.56 -2.51
CA LEU A 28 -1.04 20.20 -1.34
C LEU A 28 -1.49 20.92 -0.06
N LYS A 29 -2.11 22.08 -0.16
CA LYS A 29 -2.68 22.81 0.99
C LYS A 29 -3.73 21.99 1.75
N HIS A 30 -4.36 21.03 1.07
CA HIS A 30 -5.39 20.16 1.63
C HIS A 30 -4.83 18.80 2.10
N VAL A 31 -3.53 18.55 1.88
CA VAL A 31 -2.87 17.29 2.24
C VAL A 31 -2.21 17.40 3.61
N SER A 32 -2.90 16.94 4.63
CA SER A 32 -2.36 16.81 5.99
C SER A 32 -3.19 15.80 6.78
N TYR A 33 -2.55 14.98 7.59
CA TYR A 33 -3.28 14.10 8.52
C TYR A 33 -4.06 14.90 9.57
N THR A 34 -3.64 16.13 9.89
CA THR A 34 -4.34 17.04 10.81
C THR A 34 -5.68 17.52 10.28
N ASN A 35 -5.92 17.37 8.97
CA ASN A 35 -7.21 17.69 8.33
C ASN A 35 -8.28 16.60 8.59
N VAL A 36 -7.92 15.51 9.29
CA VAL A 36 -8.83 14.41 9.63
C VAL A 36 -9.11 14.46 11.13
N GLY A 37 -10.30 14.86 11.49
CA GLY A 37 -10.79 14.80 12.87
C GLY A 37 -11.50 13.49 13.13
N ILE A 38 -11.24 12.84 14.28
CA ILE A 38 -11.92 11.62 14.72
C ILE A 38 -12.49 11.84 16.10
N ASN A 39 -13.80 11.66 16.23
CA ASN A 39 -14.51 11.71 17.52
C ASN A 39 -15.44 10.50 17.64
N GLY A 40 -15.02 9.48 18.38
CA GLY A 40 -15.72 8.19 18.46
C GLY A 40 -15.82 7.52 17.09
N GLN A 41 -17.03 7.40 16.55
CA GLN A 41 -17.29 6.83 15.23
C GLN A 41 -17.48 7.91 14.13
N GLN A 42 -17.37 9.16 14.49
CA GLN A 42 -17.51 10.28 13.56
C GLN A 42 -16.15 10.69 13.02
N VAL A 43 -16.04 10.75 11.68
CA VAL A 43 -14.89 11.28 10.97
C VAL A 43 -15.29 12.60 10.32
N THR A 44 -14.49 13.64 10.54
CA THR A 44 -14.66 14.96 9.91
C THR A 44 -13.42 15.30 9.09
N LEU A 45 -13.63 15.89 7.93
CA LEU A 45 -12.56 16.40 7.08
C LEU A 45 -12.62 17.92 7.05
N SER A 46 -11.48 18.58 7.11
CA SER A 46 -11.39 20.02 6.86
C SER A 46 -11.78 20.33 5.42
N ASP A 47 -12.18 21.57 5.17
CA ASP A 47 -12.58 22.02 3.83
C ASP A 47 -11.50 21.75 2.77
N GLY A 48 -11.90 21.14 1.66
CA GLY A 48 -11.01 20.74 0.58
C GLY A 48 -10.20 19.45 0.84
N ALA A 49 -10.23 18.89 2.05
CA ALA A 49 -9.55 17.63 2.33
C ALA A 49 -10.37 16.44 1.84
N SER A 50 -9.69 15.42 1.35
CA SER A 50 -10.26 14.11 1.03
C SER A 50 -9.28 12.99 1.41
N ILE A 51 -9.80 11.78 1.58
CA ILE A 51 -8.99 10.64 2.00
C ILE A 51 -9.12 9.50 0.99
N ASP A 52 -8.02 8.77 0.81
CA ASP A 52 -7.94 7.49 0.14
C ASP A 52 -7.44 6.44 1.13
N LEU A 53 -8.04 5.26 1.11
CA LEU A 53 -7.66 4.16 1.98
C LEU A 53 -6.83 3.09 1.25
N GLY A 54 -6.39 3.36 0.02
CA GLY A 54 -5.66 2.42 -0.83
C GLY A 54 -4.40 1.85 -0.19
N GLY A 55 -3.72 2.63 0.65
CA GLY A 55 -2.51 2.22 1.35
C GLY A 55 -2.73 1.33 2.60
N ILE A 56 -3.99 1.02 2.98
CA ILE A 56 -4.29 0.16 4.13
C ILE A 56 -5.47 -0.80 3.91
N ALA A 57 -6.26 -0.59 2.86
CA ALA A 57 -7.54 -1.27 2.70
C ALA A 57 -7.38 -2.78 2.45
N LYS A 58 -6.38 -3.19 1.68
CA LYS A 58 -6.13 -4.61 1.40
C LYS A 58 -5.67 -5.33 2.67
N GLY A 59 -4.74 -4.72 3.42
CA GLY A 59 -4.26 -5.25 4.70
C GLY A 59 -5.35 -5.34 5.76
N TYR A 60 -6.19 -4.30 5.88
CA TYR A 60 -7.35 -4.32 6.77
C TYR A 60 -8.34 -5.43 6.38
N THR A 61 -8.63 -5.56 5.09
CA THR A 61 -9.56 -6.59 4.60
C THR A 61 -9.04 -7.98 4.88
N SER A 62 -7.76 -8.28 4.58
CA SER A 62 -7.17 -9.58 4.85
C SER A 62 -7.14 -9.90 6.36
N ALA A 63 -6.81 -8.93 7.22
CA ALA A 63 -6.84 -9.09 8.67
C ALA A 63 -8.24 -9.39 9.19
N ARG A 64 -9.28 -8.71 8.67
CA ARG A 64 -10.68 -8.99 9.03
C ARG A 64 -11.15 -10.35 8.56
N VAL A 65 -10.78 -10.76 7.34
CA VAL A 65 -11.12 -12.10 6.82
C VAL A 65 -10.44 -13.19 7.62
N ILE A 66 -9.16 -13.05 7.98
CA ILE A 66 -8.46 -13.97 8.89
C ILE A 66 -9.19 -14.10 10.23
N GLN A 67 -9.65 -12.99 10.81
CA GLN A 67 -10.39 -13.03 12.08
C GLN A 67 -11.72 -13.79 11.93
N ILE A 68 -12.48 -13.54 10.85
CA ILE A 68 -13.72 -14.27 10.57
C ILE A 68 -13.45 -15.77 10.40
N MET A 69 -12.37 -16.14 9.70
CA MET A 69 -11.96 -17.55 9.54
C MET A 69 -11.66 -18.22 10.88
N LYS A 70 -10.94 -17.53 11.77
CA LYS A 70 -10.67 -18.01 13.14
C LYS A 70 -11.96 -18.20 13.93
N ASP A 71 -12.87 -17.24 13.87
CA ASP A 71 -14.16 -17.30 14.57
C ASP A 71 -15.05 -18.45 14.04
N CYS A 72 -14.86 -18.86 12.77
CA CYS A 72 -15.48 -20.03 12.17
C CYS A 72 -14.74 -21.34 12.41
N GLY A 73 -13.67 -21.38 13.21
CA GLY A 73 -12.90 -22.56 13.52
C GLY A 73 -11.95 -23.02 12.41
N ILE A 74 -11.63 -22.16 11.45
CA ILE A 74 -10.63 -22.43 10.42
C ILE A 74 -9.23 -22.17 11.01
N GLU A 75 -8.35 -23.15 10.92
CA GLU A 75 -7.00 -23.09 11.48
C GLU A 75 -5.91 -22.93 10.41
N HIS A 76 -6.22 -23.23 9.16
CA HIS A 76 -5.26 -23.22 8.05
C HIS A 76 -5.82 -22.47 6.86
N ALA A 77 -5.25 -21.32 6.51
CA ALA A 77 -5.69 -20.54 5.36
C ALA A 77 -4.59 -19.65 4.79
N ILE A 78 -4.71 -19.34 3.52
CA ILE A 78 -3.95 -18.29 2.83
C ILE A 78 -4.90 -17.38 2.09
N ILE A 79 -4.72 -16.10 2.25
CA ILE A 79 -5.44 -15.05 1.53
C ILE A 79 -4.43 -14.29 0.69
N ASN A 80 -4.80 -14.03 -0.57
CA ASN A 80 -4.02 -13.18 -1.46
C ASN A 80 -4.95 -12.14 -2.11
N LEU A 81 -4.76 -10.88 -1.77
CA LEU A 81 -5.51 -9.75 -2.31
C LEU A 81 -4.60 -8.91 -3.20
N GLY A 82 -4.34 -9.39 -4.43
CA GLY A 82 -3.51 -8.69 -5.39
C GLY A 82 -2.09 -8.42 -4.86
N GLY A 83 -1.41 -9.46 -4.39
CA GLY A 83 -0.05 -9.37 -3.84
C GLY A 83 0.03 -9.16 -2.32
N ASN A 84 -1.02 -8.67 -1.66
CA ASN A 84 -1.11 -8.66 -0.20
C ASN A 84 -1.45 -10.07 0.28
N VAL A 85 -0.46 -10.80 0.80
CA VAL A 85 -0.63 -12.17 1.28
C VAL A 85 -0.71 -12.17 2.80
N GLN A 86 -1.71 -12.88 3.34
CA GLN A 86 -1.79 -13.17 4.77
C GLN A 86 -2.09 -14.65 4.99
N VAL A 87 -1.38 -15.26 5.92
CA VAL A 87 -1.50 -16.69 6.22
C VAL A 87 -1.99 -16.90 7.66
N LEU A 88 -2.82 -17.94 7.82
CA LEU A 88 -3.33 -18.40 9.10
C LEU A 88 -2.78 -19.81 9.36
N GLY A 89 -2.20 -19.99 10.54
CA GLY A 89 -1.57 -21.23 10.96
C GLY A 89 -0.52 -21.72 9.95
N THR A 90 -0.25 -23.01 10.01
CA THR A 90 0.59 -23.75 9.06
C THR A 90 -0.29 -24.38 7.97
N LYS A 91 0.29 -25.13 7.03
CA LYS A 91 -0.47 -26.03 6.17
C LYS A 91 -0.96 -27.25 6.97
N THR A 92 -1.88 -28.00 6.41
CA THR A 92 -2.48 -29.20 7.05
C THR A 92 -1.48 -30.33 7.31
N ASP A 93 -0.31 -30.33 6.63
CA ASP A 93 0.79 -31.24 6.86
C ASP A 93 1.77 -30.77 7.96
N GLY A 94 1.47 -29.63 8.61
CA GLY A 94 2.29 -29.00 9.65
C GLY A 94 3.44 -28.15 9.12
N SER A 95 3.67 -28.09 7.81
CA SER A 95 4.70 -27.22 7.23
C SER A 95 4.24 -25.78 7.13
N ASP A 96 5.19 -24.84 7.15
CA ASP A 96 4.93 -23.43 6.94
C ASP A 96 4.40 -23.13 5.52
N TRP A 97 3.65 -22.06 5.41
CA TRP A 97 3.29 -21.47 4.13
C TRP A 97 4.52 -20.90 3.45
N ARG A 98 4.58 -21.05 2.13
CA ARG A 98 5.66 -20.50 1.32
C ARG A 98 5.11 -19.33 0.49
N VAL A 99 5.57 -18.14 0.80
CA VAL A 99 5.17 -16.89 0.11
C VAL A 99 6.35 -16.38 -0.70
N ALA A 100 6.17 -16.29 -2.01
CA ALA A 100 7.18 -15.74 -2.91
C ALA A 100 7.12 -14.20 -2.88
N ILE A 101 8.29 -13.56 -2.83
CA ILE A 101 8.45 -12.12 -2.96
C ILE A 101 8.82 -11.83 -4.42
N GLN A 102 7.94 -11.08 -5.11
CA GLN A 102 8.11 -10.70 -6.51
C GLN A 102 9.43 -9.95 -6.73
N ASN A 103 10.11 -10.27 -7.82
CA ASN A 103 11.23 -9.45 -8.29
C ASN A 103 10.67 -8.22 -9.01
N PRO A 104 10.96 -6.98 -8.55
CA PRO A 104 10.48 -5.77 -9.20
C PRO A 104 10.99 -5.60 -10.65
N ASP A 105 12.16 -6.17 -10.95
CA ASP A 105 12.79 -6.06 -12.28
C ASP A 105 12.32 -7.15 -13.26
N SER A 106 11.52 -8.13 -12.80
CA SER A 106 11.08 -9.24 -13.64
C SER A 106 9.83 -9.93 -13.11
N GLU A 107 8.75 -9.85 -13.86
CA GLU A 107 7.49 -10.53 -13.52
C GLU A 107 7.59 -12.06 -13.46
N SER A 108 8.60 -12.64 -14.10
CA SER A 108 8.80 -14.09 -14.20
C SER A 108 9.72 -14.65 -13.11
N SER A 109 10.26 -13.83 -12.20
CA SER A 109 11.18 -14.26 -11.15
C SER A 109 10.82 -13.74 -9.78
N TYR A 110 11.43 -14.31 -8.75
CA TYR A 110 11.23 -13.93 -7.37
C TYR A 110 12.56 -13.55 -6.73
N LEU A 111 12.55 -12.56 -5.84
CA LEU A 111 13.70 -12.22 -5.00
C LEU A 111 14.00 -13.34 -3.99
N GLY A 112 12.96 -14.02 -3.54
CA GLY A 112 13.07 -15.12 -2.60
C GLY A 112 11.72 -15.71 -2.24
N VAL A 113 11.75 -16.74 -1.41
CA VAL A 113 10.56 -17.40 -0.87
C VAL A 113 10.67 -17.43 0.65
N LEU A 114 9.72 -16.78 1.30
CA LEU A 114 9.61 -16.76 2.76
C LEU A 114 8.78 -17.95 3.24
N SER A 115 9.28 -18.70 4.23
CA SER A 115 8.50 -19.68 4.97
C SER A 115 7.95 -19.03 6.24
N THR A 116 6.62 -19.08 6.43
CA THR A 116 5.99 -18.36 7.53
C THR A 116 4.62 -18.95 7.91
N ALA A 117 4.21 -18.71 9.16
CA ALA A 117 2.90 -19.00 9.71
C ALA A 117 2.38 -17.76 10.47
N ASP A 118 1.06 -17.55 10.48
CA ASP A 118 0.39 -16.45 11.21
C ASP A 118 0.96 -15.05 10.91
N LYS A 119 1.33 -14.78 9.65
CA LYS A 119 1.88 -13.49 9.22
C LYS A 119 1.18 -12.96 7.98
N ALA A 120 1.22 -11.64 7.86
CA ALA A 120 1.04 -10.94 6.61
C ALA A 120 2.39 -10.69 5.95
N VAL A 121 2.45 -10.85 4.65
CA VAL A 121 3.59 -10.52 3.77
C VAL A 121 3.05 -9.56 2.73
N ILE A 122 3.37 -8.30 2.87
CA ILE A 122 2.75 -7.21 2.09
C ILE A 122 3.85 -6.37 1.46
N THR A 123 3.74 -6.17 0.15
CA THR A 123 4.72 -5.43 -0.64
C THR A 123 4.07 -4.18 -1.23
N SER A 124 4.77 -3.06 -1.12
CA SER A 124 4.52 -1.84 -1.89
C SER A 124 5.68 -1.60 -2.86
N GLY A 125 5.37 -1.22 -4.10
CA GLY A 125 6.37 -0.95 -5.12
C GLY A 125 5.84 0.01 -6.18
N GLY A 126 6.75 0.82 -6.74
CA GLY A 126 6.42 1.79 -7.77
C GLY A 126 5.95 1.14 -9.09
N TYR A 127 6.38 -0.07 -9.36
CA TYR A 127 6.06 -0.83 -10.58
C TYR A 127 4.61 -1.34 -10.67
N GLU A 128 3.84 -1.31 -9.59
CA GLU A 128 2.45 -1.80 -9.60
C GLU A 128 1.48 -0.89 -10.35
N ARG A 129 1.70 0.43 -10.26
CA ARG A 129 0.87 1.42 -10.93
C ARG A 129 1.71 2.65 -11.27
N TYR A 130 2.03 2.80 -12.54
CA TYR A 130 2.84 3.91 -13.05
C TYR A 130 2.42 4.29 -14.48
N PHE A 131 2.97 5.38 -14.96
CA PHE A 131 2.95 5.75 -16.38
C PHE A 131 4.30 6.37 -16.76
N GLU A 132 4.56 6.42 -18.06
CA GLU A 132 5.76 7.05 -18.61
C GLU A 132 5.38 8.27 -19.43
N GLN A 133 6.13 9.35 -19.24
CA GLN A 133 6.02 10.57 -20.03
C GLN A 133 7.39 11.20 -20.18
N ASP A 134 7.77 11.56 -21.41
CA ASP A 134 9.05 12.22 -21.74
C ASP A 134 10.29 11.46 -21.22
N GLY A 135 10.23 10.12 -21.20
CA GLY A 135 11.32 9.24 -20.72
C GLY A 135 11.44 9.14 -19.21
N HIS A 136 10.48 9.69 -18.46
CA HIS A 136 10.41 9.57 -17.01
C HIS A 136 9.26 8.66 -16.58
N VAL A 137 9.50 7.85 -15.55
CA VAL A 137 8.50 6.99 -14.92
C VAL A 137 7.90 7.72 -13.72
N TYR A 138 6.57 7.77 -13.66
CA TYR A 138 5.82 8.35 -12.56
C TYR A 138 4.92 7.30 -11.94
N HIS A 139 5.15 6.95 -10.69
CA HIS A 139 4.36 5.95 -9.97
C HIS A 139 3.40 6.58 -8.96
N HIS A 140 2.45 5.80 -8.48
CA HIS A 140 1.34 6.25 -7.65
C HIS A 140 1.67 6.49 -6.16
N ILE A 141 2.85 6.13 -5.68
CA ILE A 141 3.26 6.38 -4.30
C ILE A 141 3.86 7.77 -4.25
N ILE A 142 3.07 8.72 -3.74
CA ILE A 142 3.38 10.15 -3.78
C ILE A 142 3.98 10.59 -2.44
N ASP A 143 5.06 11.36 -2.51
CA ASP A 143 5.58 12.11 -1.38
C ASP A 143 4.59 13.23 -1.01
N THR A 144 4.12 13.20 0.23
CA THR A 144 3.11 14.14 0.74
C THR A 144 3.63 15.56 0.97
N GLN A 145 4.94 15.77 0.92
CA GLN A 145 5.56 17.08 1.06
C GLN A 145 5.72 17.78 -0.30
N THR A 146 6.10 17.01 -1.31
CA THR A 146 6.41 17.54 -2.64
C THR A 146 5.24 17.43 -3.61
N GLY A 147 4.32 16.46 -3.41
CA GLY A 147 3.23 16.13 -4.33
C GLY A 147 3.68 15.43 -5.60
N TYR A 148 4.95 15.02 -5.68
CA TYR A 148 5.50 14.21 -6.76
C TYR A 148 5.59 12.74 -6.33
N PRO A 149 5.69 11.79 -7.28
CA PRO A 149 6.09 10.43 -6.95
C PRO A 149 7.33 10.44 -6.05
N SER A 150 7.33 9.59 -5.02
CA SER A 150 8.46 9.50 -4.10
C SER A 150 9.73 9.11 -4.85
N ASP A 151 10.77 9.91 -4.73
CA ASP A 151 12.10 9.64 -5.29
C ASP A 151 12.94 8.94 -4.21
N SER A 152 12.52 7.74 -3.84
CA SER A 152 13.22 6.90 -2.86
C SER A 152 14.17 5.94 -3.59
N ASP A 153 15.28 5.56 -2.93
CA ASP A 153 16.24 4.57 -3.43
C ASP A 153 15.66 3.15 -3.47
N LEU A 154 14.36 3.00 -3.16
CA LEU A 154 13.68 1.72 -3.03
C LEU A 154 12.84 1.42 -4.26
N THR A 155 13.00 0.24 -4.84
CA THR A 155 12.12 -0.28 -5.89
C THR A 155 10.87 -0.94 -5.30
N SER A 156 11.02 -1.58 -4.14
CA SER A 156 9.92 -2.18 -3.38
C SER A 156 10.25 -2.32 -1.90
N VAL A 157 9.21 -2.37 -1.07
CA VAL A 157 9.32 -2.67 0.37
C VAL A 157 8.35 -3.78 0.72
N THR A 158 8.87 -4.86 1.30
CA THR A 158 8.05 -5.97 1.80
C THR A 158 8.09 -6.00 3.32
N ILE A 159 6.91 -5.93 3.93
CA ILE A 159 6.73 -6.03 5.38
C ILE A 159 6.18 -7.41 5.73
N VAL A 160 6.82 -8.03 6.73
CA VAL A 160 6.37 -9.29 7.34
C VAL A 160 5.94 -9.01 8.76
N TYR A 161 4.65 -9.07 9.03
CA TYR A 161 4.11 -8.70 10.33
C TYR A 161 2.89 -9.56 10.70
N SER A 162 2.49 -9.56 11.97
CA SER A 162 1.33 -10.35 12.42
C SER A 162 -0.01 -9.73 12.06
N ASP A 163 -0.08 -8.41 11.93
CA ASP A 163 -1.28 -7.65 11.57
C ASP A 163 -1.16 -7.10 10.15
N GLY A 164 -2.10 -7.50 9.28
CA GLY A 164 -2.10 -7.10 7.88
C GLY A 164 -2.32 -5.60 7.66
N THR A 165 -3.13 -4.95 8.51
CA THR A 165 -3.39 -3.51 8.39
C THR A 165 -2.11 -2.72 8.63
N THR A 166 -1.40 -3.06 9.70
CA THR A 166 -0.11 -2.45 10.06
C THR A 166 0.94 -2.71 8.97
N ALA A 167 1.01 -3.94 8.46
CA ALA A 167 1.97 -4.28 7.40
C ALA A 167 1.73 -3.49 6.11
N ASP A 168 0.46 -3.31 5.71
CA ASP A 168 0.07 -2.55 4.52
C ASP A 168 0.44 -1.06 4.67
N ALA A 169 0.09 -0.46 5.82
CA ALA A 169 0.45 0.92 6.13
C ALA A 169 1.97 1.15 6.13
N LEU A 170 2.73 0.25 6.77
CA LEU A 170 4.19 0.36 6.87
C LEU A 170 4.89 0.18 5.53
N SER A 171 4.43 -0.74 4.68
CA SER A 171 5.07 -0.96 3.37
C SER A 171 5.03 0.29 2.50
N THR A 172 3.89 0.99 2.47
CA THR A 172 3.73 2.24 1.72
C THR A 172 4.50 3.39 2.38
N ALA A 173 4.44 3.51 3.72
CA ALA A 173 5.11 4.59 4.44
C ALA A 173 6.64 4.51 4.28
N LEU A 174 7.22 3.32 4.50
CA LEU A 174 8.67 3.12 4.37
C LEU A 174 9.14 3.25 2.93
N PHE A 175 8.35 2.84 1.94
CA PHE A 175 8.66 3.10 0.54
C PHE A 175 8.76 4.60 0.25
N ALA A 176 7.80 5.39 0.76
CA ALA A 176 7.78 6.83 0.56
C ALA A 176 8.90 7.56 1.31
N MET A 177 9.34 7.04 2.47
CA MET A 177 10.40 7.63 3.30
C MET A 177 11.81 7.36 2.73
N GLY A 178 12.01 6.22 2.05
CA GLY A 178 13.35 5.82 1.62
C GLY A 178 14.17 5.15 2.72
N LEU A 179 15.50 5.12 2.52
CA LEU A 179 16.46 4.47 3.42
C LEU A 179 17.13 5.42 4.44
N ASP A 180 16.95 6.73 4.32
CA ASP A 180 17.57 7.76 5.17
C ASP A 180 16.74 8.13 6.41
#